data_358ff3094167360142a214f87cd112e4
#
_entry.id   358ff3094167360142a214f87cd112e4
#
_cell.length_a   1.000
_cell.length_b   1.000
_cell.length_c   1.000
_cell.angle_alpha   90.00
_cell.angle_beta   90.00
_cell.angle_gamma   90.00
#
_symmetry.space_group_name_H-M   'P 1'
#
loop_
_entity.id
_entity.type
_entity.pdbx_description
1 polymer ?
#
loop_
_entity_poly.entity_id
_entity_poly.type
_entity_poly.pdbx_seq_one_letter_code
_entity_poly.pdbx_strand_id
1 'polypeptide(L)'
;MSEDKNIKIARLIGLEKKTREAKTQDELNFVVANETRQIIDYVNSFLLLKAPTDKFQVKATSDLATVDRTAPLITFIENIINESGHNFKEIQNLDVDKVSKKIKVKKPKNLPDNILCIPILSPQKGLQGYLILSRNEKFIENEIELSLSLIHI
;
A
#
# COMPACT_ATOMS: atom_id res chain seq x y z
N MET A 1 -17.46 -4.70 -19.33
CA MET A 1 -17.29 -3.69 -18.28
C MET A 1 -18.02 -4.04 -17.00
N SER A 2 -19.33 -4.35 -17.04
CA SER A 2 -20.05 -4.82 -15.86
C SER A 2 -19.52 -6.15 -15.31
N GLU A 3 -19.06 -7.04 -16.18
CA GLU A 3 -18.47 -8.32 -15.79
C GLU A 3 -17.16 -8.12 -15.02
N ASP A 4 -16.29 -7.22 -15.48
CA ASP A 4 -15.03 -6.91 -14.80
C ASP A 4 -15.29 -6.34 -13.41
N LYS A 5 -16.28 -5.48 -13.27
CA LYS A 5 -16.65 -4.89 -11.99
C LYS A 5 -17.17 -5.97 -11.04
N ASN A 6 -18.00 -6.89 -11.53
CA ASN A 6 -18.53 -7.99 -10.72
C ASN A 6 -17.44 -8.96 -10.29
N ILE A 7 -16.48 -9.26 -11.17
CA ILE A 7 -15.33 -10.10 -10.84
C ILE A 7 -14.48 -9.44 -9.75
N LYS A 8 -14.23 -8.13 -9.86
CA LYS A 8 -13.44 -7.39 -8.87
C LYS A 8 -14.14 -7.33 -7.52
N ILE A 9 -15.46 -7.16 -7.51
CA ILE A 9 -16.25 -7.19 -6.27
C ILE A 9 -16.16 -8.57 -5.61
N ALA A 10 -16.27 -9.66 -6.39
CA ALA A 10 -16.13 -11.01 -5.87
C ALA A 10 -14.74 -11.26 -5.27
N ARG A 11 -13.70 -10.74 -5.92
CA ARG A 11 -12.32 -10.83 -5.44
C ARG A 11 -12.13 -10.04 -4.15
N LEU A 12 -12.76 -8.87 -4.06
CA LEU A 12 -12.72 -8.05 -2.84
C LEU A 12 -13.36 -8.79 -1.66
N ILE A 13 -14.51 -9.43 -1.87
CA ILE A 13 -15.16 -10.25 -0.84
C ILE A 13 -14.23 -11.39 -0.40
N GLY A 14 -13.57 -12.04 -1.35
CA GLY A 14 -12.60 -13.09 -1.05
C GLY A 14 -11.41 -12.60 -0.24
N LEU A 15 -10.91 -11.41 -0.56
CA LEU A 15 -9.82 -10.78 0.18
C LEU A 15 -10.24 -10.46 1.61
N GLU A 16 -11.42 -9.87 1.80
CA GLU A 16 -11.94 -9.58 3.14
C GLU A 16 -12.08 -10.85 3.96
N LYS A 17 -12.54 -11.95 3.36
CA LYS A 17 -12.64 -13.24 4.03
C LYS A 17 -11.26 -13.74 4.47
N LYS A 18 -10.25 -13.67 3.60
CA LYS A 18 -8.88 -14.09 3.94
C LYS A 18 -8.30 -13.26 5.07
N THR A 19 -8.56 -11.95 5.09
CA THR A 19 -8.06 -11.08 6.17
C THR A 19 -8.70 -11.45 7.51
N ARG A 20 -9.98 -11.79 7.53
CA ARG A 20 -10.67 -12.23 8.75
C ARG A 20 -10.20 -13.60 9.24
N GLU A 21 -9.77 -14.47 8.33
CA GLU A 21 -9.29 -15.81 8.67
C GLU A 21 -7.81 -15.83 9.10
N ALA A 22 -7.07 -14.73 8.89
CA ALA A 22 -5.68 -14.65 9.30
C ALA A 22 -5.55 -14.76 10.82
N LYS A 23 -4.67 -15.66 11.27
CA LYS A 23 -4.50 -15.97 12.70
C LYS A 23 -3.45 -15.14 13.39
N THR A 24 -2.50 -14.59 12.62
CA THR A 24 -1.41 -13.78 13.15
C THR A 24 -1.32 -12.46 12.38
N GLN A 25 -0.66 -11.48 12.99
CA GLN A 25 -0.42 -10.20 12.33
C GLN A 25 0.44 -10.38 11.07
N ASP A 26 1.45 -11.25 11.13
CA ASP A 26 2.31 -11.52 9.97
C ASP A 26 1.53 -12.15 8.82
N GLU A 27 0.65 -13.09 9.13
CA GLU A 27 -0.22 -13.70 8.12
C GLU A 27 -1.16 -12.67 7.48
N LEU A 28 -1.76 -11.80 8.30
CA LEU A 28 -2.60 -10.71 7.82
C LEU A 28 -1.82 -9.76 6.92
N ASN A 29 -0.62 -9.35 7.34
CA ASN A 29 0.25 -8.45 6.57
C ASN A 29 0.59 -9.06 5.20
N PHE A 30 0.91 -10.35 5.18
CA PHE A 30 1.22 -11.05 3.94
C PHE A 30 0.01 -11.11 3.01
N VAL A 31 -1.18 -11.42 3.53
CA VAL A 31 -2.42 -11.46 2.74
C VAL A 31 -2.69 -10.10 2.11
N VAL A 32 -2.63 -9.03 2.89
CA VAL A 32 -2.90 -7.68 2.39
C VAL A 32 -1.89 -7.29 1.30
N ALA A 33 -0.60 -7.56 1.52
CA ALA A 33 0.44 -7.16 0.57
C ALA A 33 0.39 -7.95 -0.75
N ASN A 34 -0.08 -9.21 -0.73
CA ASN A 34 -0.02 -10.07 -1.90
C ASN A 34 -1.35 -10.30 -2.60
N GLU A 35 -2.45 -10.36 -1.85
CA GLU A 35 -3.76 -10.70 -2.41
C GLU A 35 -4.50 -9.49 -3.00
N THR A 36 -4.11 -8.30 -2.66
CA THR A 36 -4.69 -7.07 -3.22
C THR A 36 -4.50 -6.99 -4.73
N ARG A 37 -3.49 -7.69 -5.28
CA ARG A 37 -3.25 -7.77 -6.72
C ARG A 37 -4.46 -8.30 -7.49
N GLN A 38 -5.33 -9.07 -6.85
CA GLN A 38 -6.55 -9.57 -7.48
C GLN A 38 -7.58 -8.46 -7.76
N ILE A 39 -7.44 -7.33 -7.09
CA ILE A 39 -8.38 -6.20 -7.21
C ILE A 39 -7.77 -5.09 -8.07
N ILE A 40 -6.51 -4.75 -7.84
CA ILE A 40 -5.80 -3.66 -8.52
C ILE A 40 -4.46 -4.18 -9.01
N ASP A 41 -4.16 -4.00 -10.29
CA ASP A 41 -2.87 -4.38 -10.84
C ASP A 41 -1.76 -3.47 -10.33
N TYR A 42 -0.65 -4.08 -9.90
CA TYR A 42 0.53 -3.35 -9.48
C TYR A 42 1.80 -4.20 -9.69
N VAL A 43 2.95 -3.54 -9.71
CA VAL A 43 4.26 -4.20 -9.80
C VAL A 43 4.74 -4.57 -8.40
N ASN A 44 4.73 -3.62 -7.48
CA ASN A 44 5.12 -3.85 -6.08
C ASN A 44 4.05 -3.33 -5.14
N SER A 45 3.93 -3.98 -3.98
CA SER A 45 3.13 -3.47 -2.88
C SER A 45 3.96 -3.42 -1.60
N PHE A 46 3.63 -2.46 -0.75
CA PHE A 46 4.31 -2.26 0.53
C PHE A 46 3.25 -2.00 1.59
N LEU A 47 3.25 -2.79 2.65
CA LEU A 47 2.40 -2.53 3.80
C LEU A 47 3.24 -1.88 4.88
N LEU A 48 2.89 -0.64 5.23
CA LEU A 48 3.54 0.10 6.30
C LEU A 48 2.61 0.16 7.50
N LEU A 49 3.16 -0.12 8.68
CA LEU A 49 2.42 -0.01 9.92
C LEU A 49 3.16 0.93 10.87
N LYS A 50 2.40 1.56 11.74
CA LYS A 50 2.93 2.50 12.72
C LYS A 50 3.73 1.76 13.79
N ALA A 51 4.98 2.17 13.98
CA ALA A 51 5.86 1.63 15.02
C ALA A 51 5.61 2.36 16.35
N PRO A 52 6.11 1.82 17.49
CA PRO A 52 6.02 2.52 18.77
C PRO A 52 6.63 3.92 18.78
N THR A 53 7.55 4.21 17.84
CA THR A 53 8.17 5.52 17.68
C THR A 53 7.29 6.52 16.93
N ASP A 54 6.06 6.15 16.56
CA ASP A 54 5.14 6.88 15.70
C ASP A 54 5.57 6.99 14.22
N LYS A 55 6.69 6.41 13.85
CA LYS A 55 7.12 6.32 12.46
C LYS A 55 6.53 5.08 11.80
N PHE A 56 6.28 5.18 10.50
CA PHE A 56 5.77 4.06 9.72
C PHE A 56 6.92 3.21 9.19
N GLN A 57 6.78 1.90 9.30
CA GLN A 57 7.77 0.94 8.86
C GLN A 57 7.15 -0.08 7.92
N VAL A 58 7.88 -0.46 6.88
CA VAL A 58 7.44 -1.52 5.97
C VAL A 58 7.46 -2.86 6.71
N LYS A 59 6.31 -3.49 6.83
CA LYS A 59 6.14 -4.78 7.50
C LYS A 59 5.98 -5.94 6.54
N ALA A 60 5.53 -5.67 5.31
CA ALA A 60 5.39 -6.68 4.29
C ALA A 60 5.54 -6.05 2.92
N THR A 61 6.06 -6.82 1.97
CA THR A 61 6.13 -6.44 0.57
C THR A 61 5.61 -7.59 -0.28
N SER A 62 5.15 -7.31 -1.48
CA SER A 62 4.75 -8.36 -2.41
C SER A 62 5.93 -9.24 -2.80
N ASP A 63 5.66 -10.53 -2.91
CA ASP A 63 6.60 -11.55 -3.40
C ASP A 63 7.83 -11.82 -2.49
N LEU A 64 7.88 -11.25 -1.28
CA LEU A 64 8.97 -11.49 -0.34
C LEU A 64 8.44 -12.00 1.00
N ALA A 65 9.03 -13.06 1.50
CA ALA A 65 8.67 -13.63 2.80
C ALA A 65 9.16 -12.75 3.97
N THR A 66 10.30 -12.08 3.77
CA THR A 66 10.88 -11.19 4.78
C THR A 66 11.28 -9.86 4.14
N VAL A 67 11.26 -8.80 4.95
CA VAL A 67 11.59 -7.44 4.51
C VAL A 67 13.05 -7.14 4.84
N ASP A 68 13.86 -6.80 3.82
CA ASP A 68 15.21 -6.28 4.04
C ASP A 68 15.13 -4.78 4.31
N ARG A 69 15.26 -4.41 5.56
CA ARG A 69 15.13 -3.02 5.99
C ARG A 69 16.26 -2.11 5.53
N THR A 70 17.36 -2.69 5.04
CA THR A 70 18.50 -1.92 4.51
C THR A 70 18.41 -1.70 3.00
N ALA A 71 17.46 -2.35 2.32
CA ALA A 71 17.30 -2.21 0.88
C ALA A 71 16.91 -0.76 0.52
N PRO A 72 17.54 -0.16 -0.52
CA PRO A 72 17.23 1.21 -0.92
C PRO A 72 15.75 1.44 -1.23
N LEU A 73 15.08 0.47 -1.80
CA LEU A 73 13.65 0.56 -2.12
C LEU A 73 12.81 0.71 -0.85
N ILE A 74 13.09 -0.09 0.17
CA ILE A 74 12.37 -0.05 1.45
C ILE A 74 12.62 1.29 2.15
N THR A 75 13.87 1.71 2.23
CA THR A 75 14.24 2.99 2.83
C THR A 75 13.55 4.16 2.13
N PHE A 76 13.51 4.14 0.79
CA PHE A 76 12.85 5.19 0.02
C PHE A 76 11.35 5.27 0.31
N ILE A 77 10.66 4.14 0.34
CA ILE A 77 9.22 4.08 0.63
C ILE A 77 8.93 4.61 2.05
N GLU A 78 9.72 4.20 3.04
CA GLU A 78 9.57 4.70 4.40
C GLU A 78 9.81 6.22 4.47
N ASN A 79 10.80 6.72 3.75
CA ASN A 79 11.09 8.16 3.71
C ASN A 79 9.95 8.97 3.10
N ILE A 80 9.32 8.48 2.02
CA ILE A 80 8.17 9.16 1.42
C ILE A 80 7.11 9.43 2.49
N ILE A 81 6.78 8.42 3.26
CA ILE A 81 5.69 8.52 4.23
C ILE A 81 6.12 9.34 5.46
N ASN A 82 7.32 9.11 5.98
CA ASN A 82 7.75 9.75 7.22
C ASN A 82 8.20 11.20 7.04
N GLU A 83 8.86 11.52 5.92
CA GLU A 83 9.42 12.85 5.68
C GLU A 83 8.47 13.83 4.99
N SER A 84 7.45 13.33 4.30
CA SER A 84 6.47 14.20 3.65
C SER A 84 5.64 14.99 4.66
N GLY A 85 5.71 14.62 5.94
CA GLY A 85 5.01 15.32 7.01
C GLY A 85 3.50 15.21 6.92
N HIS A 86 3.00 14.30 6.13
CA HIS A 86 1.58 14.18 5.86
C HIS A 86 1.02 12.94 6.54
N ASN A 87 0.05 13.16 7.41
CA ASN A 87 -0.84 12.10 7.83
C ASN A 87 -1.94 12.00 6.79
N PHE A 88 -1.66 11.32 5.68
CA PHE A 88 -2.65 11.13 4.63
C PHE A 88 -3.82 10.32 5.17
N LYS A 89 -4.95 10.97 5.37
CA LYS A 89 -6.20 10.28 5.74
C LYS A 89 -7.04 9.92 4.52
N GLU A 90 -6.60 10.35 3.36
CA GLU A 90 -7.26 10.08 2.08
C GLU A 90 -6.29 9.37 1.15
N ILE A 91 -6.83 8.67 0.15
CA ILE A 91 -6.02 8.00 -0.85
C ILE A 91 -5.27 9.05 -1.68
N GLN A 92 -3.96 8.85 -1.84
CA GLN A 92 -3.09 9.73 -2.61
C GLN A 92 -2.50 8.98 -3.80
N ASN A 93 -2.61 9.56 -4.99
CA ASN A 93 -1.96 9.08 -6.19
C ASN A 93 -0.74 9.97 -6.45
N LEU A 94 0.47 9.43 -6.25
CA LEU A 94 1.71 10.21 -6.26
C LEU A 94 2.59 9.87 -7.45
N ASP A 95 3.17 10.89 -8.05
CA ASP A 95 4.23 10.76 -9.04
C ASP A 95 5.56 10.62 -8.28
N VAL A 96 6.24 9.50 -8.48
CA VAL A 96 7.46 9.18 -7.71
C VAL A 96 8.57 10.19 -7.96
N ASP A 97 8.75 10.67 -9.21
CA ASP A 97 9.77 11.67 -9.52
C ASP A 97 9.54 12.99 -8.77
N LYS A 98 8.29 13.44 -8.72
CA LYS A 98 7.94 14.66 -7.99
C LYS A 98 8.18 14.52 -6.49
N VAL A 99 7.80 13.39 -5.91
CA VAL A 99 8.02 13.13 -4.49
C VAL A 99 9.50 13.02 -4.18
N SER A 100 10.27 12.34 -5.03
CA SER A 100 11.72 12.20 -4.89
C SER A 100 12.41 13.57 -4.82
N LYS A 101 12.02 14.49 -5.70
CA LYS A 101 12.56 15.86 -5.71
C LYS A 101 12.16 16.63 -4.45
N LYS A 102 10.93 16.46 -3.98
CA LYS A 102 10.42 17.15 -2.80
C LYS A 102 11.15 16.74 -1.53
N ILE A 103 11.40 15.46 -1.34
CA ILE A 103 12.10 14.94 -0.15
C ILE A 103 13.62 14.90 -0.31
N LYS A 104 14.13 15.27 -1.50
CA LYS A 104 15.56 15.31 -1.84
C LYS A 104 16.26 13.96 -1.65
N VAL A 105 15.56 12.87 -1.97
CA VAL A 105 16.10 11.50 -1.94
C VAL A 105 16.01 10.92 -3.34
N LYS A 106 17.11 10.29 -3.80
CA LYS A 106 17.18 9.71 -5.12
C LYS A 106 16.22 8.53 -5.26
N LYS A 107 15.42 8.54 -6.33
CA LYS A 107 14.52 7.44 -6.66
C LYS A 107 15.30 6.17 -6.96
N PRO A 108 14.96 5.01 -6.33
CA PRO A 108 15.53 3.72 -6.71
C PRO A 108 15.17 3.35 -8.15
N LYS A 109 16.11 2.72 -8.86
CA LYS A 109 15.91 2.36 -10.28
C LYS A 109 14.77 1.38 -10.50
N ASN A 110 14.52 0.51 -9.52
CA ASN A 110 13.51 -0.55 -9.63
C ASN A 110 12.13 -0.13 -9.13
N LEU A 111 11.95 1.13 -8.74
CA LEU A 111 10.63 1.63 -8.33
C LEU A 111 9.91 2.21 -9.54
N PRO A 112 8.68 1.74 -9.84
CA PRO A 112 7.85 2.32 -10.89
C PRO A 112 7.50 3.79 -10.65
N ASP A 113 6.98 4.45 -11.69
CA ASP A 113 6.80 5.91 -11.70
C ASP A 113 5.61 6.42 -10.89
N ASN A 114 4.63 5.57 -10.63
CA ASN A 114 3.42 5.98 -9.91
C ASN A 114 3.19 5.11 -8.68
N ILE A 115 2.77 5.73 -7.59
CA ILE A 115 2.39 5.02 -6.37
C ILE A 115 0.99 5.46 -5.94
N LEU A 116 0.23 4.50 -5.42
CA LEU A 116 -1.06 4.75 -4.80
C LEU A 116 -0.92 4.47 -3.30
N CYS A 117 -1.11 5.51 -2.49
CA CYS A 117 -1.05 5.40 -1.04
C CYS A 117 -2.46 5.25 -0.48
N ILE A 118 -2.76 4.11 0.10
CA ILE A 118 -4.07 3.81 0.67
C ILE A 118 -3.94 3.80 2.19
N PRO A 119 -4.54 4.78 2.90
CA PRO A 119 -4.45 4.79 4.36
C PRO A 119 -5.25 3.66 4.98
N ILE A 120 -4.73 3.09 6.05
CA ILE A 120 -5.42 2.08 6.84
C ILE A 120 -5.89 2.74 8.13
N LEU A 121 -7.21 2.86 8.26
CA LEU A 121 -7.83 3.58 9.34
C LEU A 121 -8.57 2.63 10.29
N SER A 122 -8.40 2.87 11.58
CA SER A 122 -9.19 2.20 12.61
C SER A 122 -10.20 3.21 13.18
N PRO A 123 -11.48 2.83 13.35
CA PRO A 123 -12.46 3.72 13.96
C PRO A 123 -12.06 4.20 15.36
N GLN A 124 -11.31 3.39 16.08
CA GLN A 124 -10.92 3.66 17.47
C GLN A 124 -9.56 4.32 17.61
N LYS A 125 -8.60 3.94 16.75
CA LYS A 125 -7.19 4.35 16.87
C LYS A 125 -6.72 5.31 15.78
N GLY A 126 -7.56 5.59 14.78
CA GLY A 126 -7.20 6.46 13.68
C GLY A 126 -6.27 5.80 12.67
N LEU A 127 -5.31 6.55 12.18
CA LEU A 127 -4.38 6.08 11.14
C LEU A 127 -3.41 5.04 11.71
N GLN A 128 -3.45 3.83 11.16
CA GLN A 128 -2.60 2.72 11.60
C GLN A 128 -1.47 2.42 10.64
N GLY A 129 -1.62 2.78 9.38
CA GLY A 129 -0.61 2.48 8.38
C GLY A 129 -1.06 2.83 6.98
N TYR A 130 -0.32 2.30 6.01
CA TYR A 130 -0.59 2.52 4.59
C TYR A 130 -0.35 1.25 3.81
N LEU A 131 -1.20 1.00 2.83
CA LEU A 131 -0.89 0.07 1.76
C LEU A 131 -0.46 0.89 0.56
N ILE A 132 0.77 0.68 0.09
CA ILE A 132 1.32 1.40 -1.05
C ILE A 132 1.46 0.45 -2.22
N LEU A 133 0.87 0.82 -3.36
CA LEU A 133 0.95 0.06 -4.60
C LEU A 133 1.75 0.88 -5.61
N SER A 134 2.62 0.22 -6.39
CA SER A 134 3.43 0.91 -7.39
C SER A 134 3.30 0.26 -8.77
N ARG A 135 3.25 1.09 -9.80
CA ARG A 135 3.29 0.67 -11.21
C ARG A 135 3.66 1.86 -12.10
N ASN A 136 4.02 1.59 -13.36
CA ASN A 136 4.41 2.66 -14.28
C ASN A 136 3.22 3.46 -14.80
N GLU A 137 2.09 2.81 -15.04
CA GLU A 137 0.87 3.48 -15.47
C GLU A 137 0.18 4.18 -14.29
N LYS A 138 -0.47 5.31 -14.56
CA LYS A 138 -1.25 5.98 -13.53
C LYS A 138 -2.42 5.12 -13.08
N PHE A 139 -2.76 5.20 -11.80
CA PHE A 139 -3.95 4.55 -11.26
C PHE A 139 -5.18 5.33 -11.71
N ILE A 140 -6.19 4.63 -12.24
CA ILE A 140 -7.40 5.24 -12.75
C ILE A 140 -8.45 5.39 -11.64
N GLU A 141 -9.43 6.27 -11.88
CA GLU A 141 -10.46 6.59 -10.89
C GLU A 141 -11.22 5.36 -10.38
N ASN A 142 -11.55 4.43 -11.28
CA ASN A 142 -12.26 3.20 -10.89
C ASN A 142 -11.44 2.35 -9.91
N GLU A 143 -10.13 2.28 -10.11
CA GLU A 143 -9.23 1.56 -9.19
C GLU A 143 -9.13 2.26 -7.85
N ILE A 144 -9.11 3.59 -7.85
CA ILE A 144 -9.10 4.39 -6.62
C ILE A 144 -10.39 4.16 -5.84
N GLU A 145 -11.54 4.11 -6.51
CA GLU A 145 -12.82 3.79 -5.87
C GLU A 145 -12.82 2.41 -5.22
N LEU A 146 -12.28 1.40 -5.93
CA LEU A 146 -12.15 0.05 -5.38
C LEU A 146 -11.25 0.02 -4.15
N SER A 147 -10.20 0.83 -4.15
CA SER A 147 -9.25 0.88 -3.04
C SER A 147 -9.86 1.48 -1.77
N LEU A 148 -10.94 2.27 -1.88
CA LEU A 148 -11.67 2.76 -0.70
C LEU A 148 -12.14 1.63 0.20
N SER A 149 -12.47 0.49 -0.38
CA SER A 149 -12.90 -0.70 0.37
C SER A 149 -11.77 -1.32 1.20
N LEU A 150 -10.52 -1.01 0.89
CA LEU A 150 -9.35 -1.55 1.59
C LEU A 150 -8.96 -0.73 2.82
N ILE A 151 -9.49 0.47 2.97
CA ILE A 151 -9.10 1.40 4.04
C ILE A 151 -9.30 0.80 5.43
N HIS A 152 -10.34 -0.01 5.61
CA HIS A 152 -10.72 -0.57 6.91
C HIS A 152 -10.41 -2.07 7.07
N ILE A 153 -9.48 -2.59 6.30
CA ILE A 153 -9.07 -3.99 6.42
C ILE A 153 -8.31 -4.28 7.73
#